data_f2d7f469cee57d08fc1f266135567d1f
#
_entry.id   f2d7f469cee57d08fc1f266135567d1f
#
_cell.length_a   1.000
_cell.length_b   1.000
_cell.length_c   1.000
_cell.angle_alpha   90.00
_cell.angle_beta   90.00
_cell.angle_gamma   90.00
#
_symmetry.space_group_name_H-M   'P 1'
#
loop_
_entity.id
_entity.type
_entity.pdbx_description
1 polymer ?
#
loop_
_entity_poly.entity_id
_entity_poly.type
_entity_poly.pdbx_seq_one_letter_code
_entity_poly.pdbx_strand_id
1 'polypeptide(L)'
;MKPFISTTFYGVINYACAILLIASPWLFGFAQFGGAALFMPLLIGWLQLIMAIFSNNPLGFIKQFPMQMHNTLDVLTGSFLMCLPWTYDFSSKVFWPHLIFGALLLINGIFVHKSPFLTRATANQPDGGLTSVDSLEGRLNH
;
A
#
# COMPACT_ATOMS: atom_id res chain seq x y z
N MET A 1 10.59 13.20 -8.61
CA MET A 1 10.11 12.29 -9.66
C MET A 1 8.62 12.53 -9.90
N LYS A 2 8.18 12.40 -11.13
CA LYS A 2 6.75 12.53 -11.43
C LYS A 2 6.04 11.20 -11.23
N PRO A 3 4.82 11.19 -10.67
CA PRO A 3 4.02 9.98 -10.58
C PRO A 3 3.63 9.50 -11.98
N PHE A 4 3.79 8.21 -12.26
CA PHE A 4 3.49 7.62 -13.57
C PHE A 4 2.41 6.53 -13.52
N ILE A 5 2.01 6.08 -12.32
CA ILE A 5 0.99 5.06 -12.13
C ILE A 5 -0.37 5.73 -12.00
N SER A 6 -1.31 5.40 -12.89
CA SER A 6 -2.69 5.89 -12.79
C SER A 6 -3.40 5.27 -11.59
N THR A 7 -4.39 5.97 -11.03
CA THR A 7 -5.17 5.48 -9.89
C THR A 7 -5.96 4.20 -10.19
N THR A 8 -6.40 4.01 -11.42
CA THR A 8 -7.08 2.77 -11.85
C THR A 8 -6.11 1.61 -11.92
N PHE A 9 -4.93 1.82 -12.53
CA PHE A 9 -3.88 0.81 -12.62
C PHE A 9 -3.34 0.44 -11.24
N TYR A 10 -3.21 1.42 -10.35
CA TYR A 10 -2.91 1.20 -8.94
C TYR A 10 -3.89 0.23 -8.27
N GLY A 11 -5.20 0.44 -8.47
CA GLY A 11 -6.22 -0.46 -7.93
C GLY A 11 -6.10 -1.89 -8.47
N VAL A 12 -5.84 -2.05 -9.78
CA VAL A 12 -5.64 -3.38 -10.40
C VAL A 12 -4.43 -4.09 -9.78
N ILE A 13 -3.30 -3.39 -9.64
CA ILE A 13 -2.09 -3.97 -9.03
C ILE A 13 -2.38 -4.39 -7.59
N ASN A 14 -3.08 -3.57 -6.80
CA ASN A 14 -3.37 -3.90 -5.41
C ASN A 14 -4.24 -5.15 -5.27
N TYR A 15 -5.29 -5.29 -6.04
CA TYR A 15 -6.09 -6.52 -6.04
C TYR A 15 -5.27 -7.73 -6.48
N ALA A 16 -4.50 -7.60 -7.57
CA ALA A 16 -3.65 -8.67 -8.06
C ALA A 16 -2.59 -9.08 -7.02
N CYS A 17 -1.89 -8.11 -6.43
CA CYS A 17 -0.91 -8.36 -5.37
C CYS A 17 -1.54 -9.01 -4.14
N ALA A 18 -2.72 -8.56 -3.70
CA ALA A 18 -3.41 -9.13 -2.55
C ALA A 18 -3.75 -10.62 -2.78
N ILE A 19 -4.37 -10.93 -3.92
CA ILE A 19 -4.74 -12.30 -4.27
C ILE A 19 -3.50 -13.19 -4.43
N LEU A 20 -2.48 -12.69 -5.14
CA LEU A 20 -1.24 -13.44 -5.35
C LEU A 20 -0.45 -13.63 -4.06
N LEU A 21 -0.44 -12.66 -3.14
CA LEU A 21 0.17 -12.81 -1.83
C LEU A 21 -0.51 -13.89 -1.00
N ILE A 22 -1.86 -13.91 -0.99
CA ILE A 22 -2.62 -14.96 -0.30
C ILE A 22 -2.31 -16.33 -0.89
N ALA A 23 -2.22 -16.44 -2.22
CA ALA A 23 -1.94 -17.70 -2.91
C ALA A 23 -0.44 -18.09 -2.92
N SER A 24 0.46 -17.13 -2.66
CA SER A 24 1.90 -17.29 -2.86
C SER A 24 2.53 -18.48 -2.14
N PRO A 25 2.16 -18.84 -0.89
CA PRO A 25 2.76 -20.00 -0.22
C PRO A 25 2.60 -21.31 -0.98
N TRP A 26 1.45 -21.47 -1.63
CA TRP A 26 1.15 -22.68 -2.42
C TRP A 26 1.68 -22.56 -3.85
N LEU A 27 1.58 -21.39 -4.48
CA LEU A 27 2.07 -21.14 -5.84
C LEU A 27 3.59 -21.33 -5.94
N PHE A 28 4.33 -20.85 -4.95
CA PHE A 28 5.79 -20.93 -4.93
C PHE A 28 6.32 -22.07 -4.05
N GLY A 29 5.43 -22.93 -3.51
CA GLY A 29 5.80 -24.14 -2.80
C GLY A 29 6.48 -23.93 -1.44
N PHE A 30 6.28 -22.80 -0.78
CA PHE A 30 6.89 -22.54 0.53
C PHE A 30 5.93 -22.69 1.72
N ALA A 31 4.69 -23.11 1.48
CA ALA A 31 3.70 -23.34 2.54
C ALA A 31 4.19 -24.34 3.61
N GLN A 32 5.00 -25.33 3.21
CA GLN A 32 5.58 -26.34 4.09
C GLN A 32 6.57 -25.80 5.12
N PHE A 33 7.12 -24.61 4.91
CA PHE A 33 8.06 -24.02 5.87
C PHE A 33 7.35 -23.47 7.12
N GLY A 34 6.04 -23.22 7.03
CA GLY A 34 5.24 -22.72 8.15
C GLY A 34 5.74 -21.37 8.69
N GLY A 35 5.38 -21.07 9.94
CA GLY A 35 5.85 -19.89 10.66
C GLY A 35 5.63 -18.58 9.91
N ALA A 36 6.55 -17.63 10.07
CA ALA A 36 6.46 -16.31 9.47
C ALA A 36 6.49 -16.35 7.94
N ALA A 37 7.20 -17.30 7.34
CA ALA A 37 7.25 -17.46 5.88
C ALA A 37 5.87 -17.73 5.27
N LEU A 38 5.01 -18.47 5.98
CA LEU A 38 3.64 -18.75 5.56
C LEU A 38 2.66 -17.64 5.98
N PHE A 39 2.67 -17.28 7.27
CA PHE A 39 1.61 -16.44 7.84
C PHE A 39 1.72 -14.96 7.45
N MET A 40 2.92 -14.44 7.27
CA MET A 40 3.09 -13.01 6.96
C MET A 40 2.58 -12.61 5.57
N PRO A 41 2.88 -13.35 4.49
CA PRO A 41 2.27 -13.06 3.19
C PRO A 41 0.75 -13.17 3.20
N LEU A 42 0.20 -14.16 3.93
CA LEU A 42 -1.24 -14.30 4.11
C LEU A 42 -1.84 -13.08 4.81
N LEU A 43 -1.27 -12.68 5.95
CA LEU A 43 -1.75 -11.53 6.72
C LEU A 43 -1.69 -10.24 5.90
N ILE A 44 -0.57 -10.00 5.23
CA ILE A 44 -0.39 -8.80 4.40
C ILE A 44 -1.32 -8.85 3.19
N GLY A 45 -1.48 -10.00 2.55
CA GLY A 45 -2.40 -10.17 1.43
C GLY A 45 -3.85 -9.88 1.82
N TRP A 46 -4.32 -10.37 2.97
CA TRP A 46 -5.64 -10.05 3.49
C TRP A 46 -5.79 -8.57 3.83
N LEU A 47 -4.78 -7.98 4.49
CA LEU A 47 -4.78 -6.54 4.78
C LEU A 47 -4.88 -5.72 3.49
N GLN A 48 -4.10 -6.05 2.48
CA GLN A 48 -4.13 -5.40 1.18
C GLN A 48 -5.48 -5.55 0.48
N LEU A 49 -6.09 -6.73 0.55
CA LEU A 49 -7.41 -6.96 -0.03
C LEU A 49 -8.48 -6.09 0.64
N ILE A 50 -8.48 -6.04 1.97
CA ILE A 50 -9.38 -5.20 2.74
C ILE A 50 -9.17 -3.73 2.38
N MET A 51 -7.92 -3.27 2.36
CA MET A 51 -7.60 -1.89 2.00
C MET A 51 -8.01 -1.54 0.57
N ALA A 52 -7.85 -2.45 -0.39
CA ALA A 52 -8.28 -2.25 -1.77
C ALA A 52 -9.80 -2.08 -1.89
N ILE A 53 -10.57 -2.85 -1.12
CA ILE A 53 -12.04 -2.77 -1.08
C ILE A 53 -12.52 -1.46 -0.46
N PHE A 54 -11.90 -1.03 0.64
CA PHE A 54 -12.33 0.13 1.42
C PHE A 54 -11.68 1.45 1.02
N SER A 55 -10.69 1.43 0.14
CA SER A 55 -9.97 2.62 -0.31
C SER A 55 -10.77 3.46 -1.30
N ASN A 56 -10.62 4.77 -1.20
CA ASN A 56 -11.22 5.73 -2.13
C ASN A 56 -10.42 5.82 -3.45
N ASN A 57 -10.36 4.72 -4.17
CA ASN A 57 -9.82 4.64 -5.53
C ASN A 57 -10.94 4.22 -6.51
N PRO A 58 -10.72 4.33 -7.84
CA PRO A 58 -11.74 3.98 -8.84
C PRO A 58 -12.29 2.56 -8.71
N LEU A 59 -11.50 1.62 -8.20
CA LEU A 59 -11.88 0.21 -8.03
C LEU A 59 -12.28 -0.15 -6.60
N GLY A 60 -12.26 0.80 -5.67
CA GLY A 60 -12.72 0.59 -4.30
C GLY A 60 -14.24 0.51 -4.21
N PHE A 61 -14.77 -0.49 -3.50
CA PHE A 61 -16.22 -0.70 -3.38
C PHE A 61 -16.87 0.22 -2.36
N ILE A 62 -16.23 0.43 -1.21
CA ILE A 62 -16.84 1.10 -0.06
C ILE A 62 -16.32 2.53 0.11
N LYS A 63 -15.12 2.83 -0.33
CA LYS A 63 -14.50 4.18 -0.34
C LYS A 63 -14.52 4.91 1.01
N GLN A 64 -14.23 4.20 2.10
CA GLN A 64 -14.16 4.76 3.45
C GLN A 64 -12.81 5.39 3.79
N PHE A 65 -11.72 4.82 3.27
CA PHE A 65 -10.37 5.28 3.59
C PHE A 65 -9.80 6.16 2.48
N PRO A 66 -9.14 7.29 2.83
CA PRO A 66 -8.42 8.11 1.87
C PRO A 66 -7.36 7.28 1.12
N MET A 67 -7.23 7.53 -0.17
CA MET A 67 -6.22 6.85 -1.01
C MET A 67 -4.80 7.07 -0.49
N GLN A 68 -4.51 8.24 0.09
CA GLN A 68 -3.20 8.55 0.68
C GLN A 68 -2.84 7.62 1.84
N MET A 69 -3.81 7.26 2.67
CA MET A 69 -3.63 6.29 3.74
C MET A 69 -3.32 4.90 3.19
N HIS A 70 -4.02 4.47 2.14
CA HIS A 70 -3.74 3.21 1.46
C HIS A 70 -2.30 3.20 0.88
N ASN A 71 -1.90 4.27 0.17
CA ASN A 71 -0.55 4.39 -0.37
C ASN A 71 0.53 4.31 0.71
N THR A 72 0.29 4.93 1.85
CA THR A 72 1.21 4.88 3.00
C THR A 72 1.33 3.46 3.54
N LEU A 73 0.21 2.75 3.67
CA LEU A 73 0.21 1.36 4.09
C LEU A 73 0.90 0.44 3.07
N ASP A 74 0.75 0.69 1.78
CA ASP A 74 1.47 -0.06 0.73
C ASP A 74 2.98 0.09 0.87
N VAL A 75 3.46 1.30 1.12
CA VAL A 75 4.90 1.55 1.34
C VAL A 75 5.40 0.87 2.61
N LEU A 76 4.65 0.97 3.70
CA LEU A 76 5.03 0.34 4.98
C LEU A 76 5.01 -1.19 4.88
N THR A 77 3.92 -1.77 4.40
CA THR A 77 3.77 -3.22 4.27
C THR A 77 4.70 -3.80 3.22
N GLY A 78 4.93 -3.07 2.12
CA GLY A 78 5.89 -3.46 1.09
C GLY A 78 7.32 -3.50 1.62
N SER A 79 7.75 -2.45 2.33
CA SER A 79 9.07 -2.40 2.98
C SER A 79 9.23 -3.50 4.01
N PHE A 80 8.22 -3.71 4.85
CA PHE A 80 8.21 -4.77 5.85
C PHE A 80 8.31 -6.15 5.22
N LEU A 81 7.51 -6.41 4.18
CA LEU A 81 7.52 -7.68 3.44
C LEU A 81 8.89 -7.99 2.81
N MET A 82 9.57 -6.96 2.30
CA MET A 82 10.93 -7.12 1.77
C MET A 82 11.94 -7.52 2.86
N CYS A 83 11.80 -6.99 4.07
CA CYS A 83 12.73 -7.27 5.17
C CYS A 83 12.44 -8.59 5.89
N LEU A 84 11.22 -9.15 5.78
CA LEU A 84 10.77 -10.33 6.50
C LEU A 84 11.70 -11.54 6.45
N PRO A 85 12.24 -11.96 5.27
CA PRO A 85 13.08 -13.14 5.19
C PRO A 85 14.32 -13.10 6.11
N TRP A 86 14.88 -11.90 6.28
CA TRP A 86 16.04 -11.70 7.15
C TRP A 86 15.65 -11.44 8.59
N THR A 87 14.55 -10.73 8.82
CA THR A 87 14.05 -10.43 10.18
C THR A 87 13.63 -11.70 10.93
N TYR A 88 13.02 -12.65 10.23
CA TYR A 88 12.54 -13.92 10.81
C TYR A 88 13.41 -15.13 10.45
N ASP A 89 14.60 -14.89 9.89
CA ASP A 89 15.63 -15.91 9.61
C ASP A 89 15.14 -17.08 8.72
N PHE A 90 14.31 -16.77 7.71
CA PHE A 90 13.91 -17.76 6.72
C PHE A 90 14.46 -17.48 5.29
N SER A 91 15.36 -16.51 5.16
CA SER A 91 15.93 -16.11 3.85
C SER A 91 16.67 -17.26 3.15
N SER A 92 17.24 -18.19 3.92
CA SER A 92 17.88 -19.39 3.37
C SER A 92 16.89 -20.39 2.73
N LYS A 93 15.60 -20.28 3.08
CA LYS A 93 14.54 -21.17 2.57
C LYS A 93 13.75 -20.54 1.45
N VAL A 94 13.32 -19.29 1.64
CA VAL A 94 12.54 -18.53 0.65
C VAL A 94 12.69 -17.03 0.90
N PHE A 95 12.95 -16.26 -0.14
CA PHE A 95 12.98 -14.79 -0.06
C PHE A 95 12.42 -14.10 -1.31
N TRP A 96 12.57 -14.71 -2.49
CA TRP A 96 12.17 -14.10 -3.75
C TRP A 96 10.72 -13.63 -3.82
N PRO A 97 9.70 -14.42 -3.44
CA PRO A 97 8.32 -13.96 -3.46
C PRO A 97 8.10 -12.75 -2.57
N HIS A 98 8.66 -12.76 -1.36
CA HIS A 98 8.56 -11.65 -0.40
C HIS A 98 9.20 -10.37 -0.93
N LEU A 99 10.37 -10.50 -1.57
CA LEU A 99 11.10 -9.37 -2.16
C LEU A 99 10.33 -8.76 -3.34
N ILE A 100 9.83 -9.61 -4.25
CA ILE A 100 9.11 -9.16 -5.45
C ILE A 100 7.81 -8.46 -5.08
N PHE A 101 6.96 -9.09 -4.26
CA PHE A 101 5.68 -8.50 -3.85
C PHE A 101 5.87 -7.27 -2.98
N GLY A 102 6.86 -7.27 -2.09
CA GLY A 102 7.21 -6.10 -1.30
C GLY A 102 7.66 -4.92 -2.16
N ALA A 103 8.50 -5.16 -3.15
CA ALA A 103 8.95 -4.13 -4.10
C ALA A 103 7.78 -3.60 -4.95
N LEU A 104 6.89 -4.47 -5.41
CA LEU A 104 5.69 -4.06 -6.16
C LEU A 104 4.79 -3.15 -5.34
N LEU A 105 4.49 -3.50 -4.09
CA LEU A 105 3.68 -2.67 -3.20
C LEU A 105 4.35 -1.32 -2.92
N LEU A 106 5.65 -1.34 -2.63
CA LEU A 106 6.42 -0.14 -2.35
C LEU A 106 6.43 0.82 -3.56
N ILE A 107 6.75 0.31 -4.75
CA ILE A 107 6.77 1.11 -5.99
C ILE A 107 5.37 1.64 -6.29
N ASN A 108 4.34 0.79 -6.15
CA ASN A 108 2.96 1.17 -6.42
C ASN A 108 2.50 2.30 -5.48
N GLY A 109 2.79 2.20 -4.18
CA GLY A 109 2.43 3.21 -3.19
C GLY A 109 3.17 4.55 -3.37
N ILE A 110 4.43 4.53 -3.82
CA ILE A 110 5.22 5.75 -4.03
C ILE A 110 4.83 6.46 -5.33
N PHE A 111 4.75 5.72 -6.46
CA PHE A 111 4.70 6.31 -7.81
C PHE A 111 3.28 6.49 -8.37
N VAL A 112 2.24 6.18 -7.61
CA VAL A 112 0.86 6.44 -8.03
C VAL A 112 0.54 7.94 -8.00
N HIS A 113 -0.33 8.37 -8.90
CA HIS A 113 -0.87 9.74 -8.89
C HIS A 113 -1.56 10.02 -7.55
N LYS A 114 -1.31 11.21 -6.97
CA LYS A 114 -1.76 11.65 -5.64
C LYS A 114 -1.08 10.92 -4.47
N SER A 115 0.04 10.26 -4.71
CA SER A 115 0.85 9.70 -3.63
C SER A 115 1.38 10.81 -2.71
N PRO A 116 1.28 10.66 -1.36
CA PRO A 116 1.81 11.65 -0.42
C PRO A 116 3.34 11.78 -0.47
N PHE A 117 4.02 10.79 -1.05
CA PHE A 117 5.48 10.77 -1.13
C PHE A 117 6.06 11.58 -2.30
N LEU A 118 5.29 11.78 -3.36
CA LEU A 118 5.71 12.54 -4.55
C LEU A 118 4.97 13.86 -4.73
N THR A 119 3.76 13.96 -4.23
CA THR A 119 2.96 15.17 -4.30
C THR A 119 3.23 15.98 -3.04
N ARG A 120 3.91 17.12 -3.16
CA ARG A 120 3.97 18.08 -2.07
C ARG A 120 2.54 18.42 -1.67
N ALA A 121 2.18 18.20 -0.41
CA ALA A 121 0.93 18.73 0.12
C ALA A 121 0.94 20.25 -0.15
N THR A 122 0.19 20.68 -1.13
CA THR A 122 -0.06 22.11 -1.32
C THR A 122 -0.90 22.53 -0.12
N ALA A 123 -0.43 23.55 0.61
CA ALA A 123 -1.06 24.09 1.80
C ALA A 123 -2.54 24.52 1.58
N ASN A 124 -3.03 24.44 0.35
CA ASN A 124 -4.35 24.86 -0.10
C ASN A 124 -5.27 23.69 -0.50
N GLN A 125 -4.96 22.46 -0.15
CA GLN A 125 -5.88 21.39 -0.45
C GLN A 125 -6.88 21.26 0.71
N PRO A 126 -8.18 21.52 0.48
CA PRO A 126 -9.22 21.32 1.49
C PRO A 126 -9.50 19.83 1.62
N ASP A 127 -8.53 19.09 2.14
CA ASP A 127 -8.76 17.73 2.58
C ASP A 127 -9.41 17.80 3.96
N GLY A 128 -10.70 17.57 3.93
CA GLY A 128 -11.60 17.41 5.02
C GLY A 128 -11.03 17.30 6.42
N GLY A 129 -10.71 18.40 7.06
CA GLY A 129 -10.60 18.31 8.48
C GLY A 129 -9.66 19.23 9.22
N LEU A 130 -8.73 19.92 8.60
CA LEU A 130 -7.99 20.97 9.32
C LEU A 130 -7.79 22.14 8.34
N THR A 131 -8.71 23.06 8.39
CA THR A 131 -8.50 24.38 7.79
C THR A 131 -7.21 24.96 8.37
N SER A 132 -6.25 25.25 7.53
CA SER A 132 -5.06 25.97 7.94
C SER A 132 -5.48 27.28 8.62
N VAL A 133 -4.69 27.72 9.59
CA VAL A 133 -4.92 29.01 10.29
C VAL A 133 -5.15 30.16 9.30
N ASP A 134 -4.46 30.13 8.17
CA ASP A 134 -4.59 31.10 7.08
C ASP A 134 -5.98 31.15 6.43
N SER A 135 -6.70 30.02 6.38
CA SER A 135 -8.07 29.99 5.85
C SER A 135 -9.08 30.56 6.86
N LEU A 136 -8.74 30.53 8.14
CA LEU A 136 -9.54 31.17 9.19
C LEU A 136 -9.31 32.68 9.21
N GLU A 137 -8.09 33.15 9.03
CA GLU A 137 -7.78 34.60 8.94
C GLU A 137 -8.44 35.25 7.73
N GLY A 138 -8.46 34.57 6.57
CA GLY A 138 -9.17 35.05 5.38
C GLY A 138 -10.68 35.19 5.55
N ARG A 139 -11.30 34.46 6.48
CA ARG A 139 -12.72 34.56 6.78
C ARG A 139 -13.05 35.68 7.77
N LEU A 140 -12.10 36.06 8.62
CA LEU A 140 -12.30 37.10 9.63
C LEU A 140 -12.12 38.51 9.05
N ASN A 141 -11.53 38.63 7.87
CA ASN A 141 -11.29 39.93 7.17
C ASN A 141 -12.40 40.29 6.18
N HIS A 142 -13.47 39.55 6.14
CA HIS A 142 -14.69 39.80 5.38
C HIS A 142 -15.88 39.93 6.32
#